data_153fb9bbf438c982524a8ab7a373e2f3
#
_entry.id   153fb9bbf438c982524a8ab7a373e2f3
#
_cell.length_a   1.000
_cell.length_b   1.000
_cell.length_c   1.000
_cell.angle_alpha   90.00
_cell.angle_beta   90.00
_cell.angle_gamma   90.00
#
_symmetry.space_group_name_H-M   'P 1'
#
loop_
_entity.id
_entity.type
_entity.pdbx_description
1 polymer ?
#
loop_
_entity_poly.entity_id
_entity_poly.type
_entity_poly.pdbx_seq_one_letter_code
_entity_poly.pdbx_strand_id
1 'polypeptide(L)'
;MNIINAFSYGAAAICFSLLTVLLLTSWKGRLQGGLLVVACVLSAVWAIALAARGLGVSVSLNSVFLVEVLRTAAWLIFVTALAASLGVSKVTRWLAHASWAVSLIVGIVLIVLRSQGLLQETVGVVMIIGGISMGLVGLILIEQVYRVAPAESRWALKFLCLGIAGMFAYDLVLFSHAYVMQSIDESIWSTRGFANALLVPMVAIAARRNPHWSVDIFVSRHVVFYSAVLTAAGVYLVVVSVAGVYVRQYGGAWGDVAQVLLVFVAVVSLFGLLSSGTLRARVKVFLAKHFYRNRYDYRD
;
A
#
# COMPACT_ATOMS: atom_id res chain seq x y z
N MET A 1 10.64 3.62 22.43
CA MET A 1 10.80 2.73 21.26
C MET A 1 9.49 1.96 21.04
N ASN A 2 8.91 2.04 19.87
CA ASN A 2 7.77 1.21 19.51
C ASN A 2 8.23 0.18 18.46
N ILE A 3 8.57 -1.01 18.94
CA ILE A 3 9.12 -2.09 18.12
C ILE A 3 8.14 -2.48 17.00
N ILE A 4 6.83 -2.47 17.25
CA ILE A 4 5.81 -2.81 16.25
C ILE A 4 5.86 -1.80 15.10
N ASN A 5 5.96 -0.49 15.40
CA ASN A 5 6.15 0.53 14.39
C ASN A 5 7.41 0.30 13.54
N ALA A 6 8.53 0.01 14.20
CA ALA A 6 9.79 -0.24 13.51
C ALA A 6 9.68 -1.42 12.52
N PHE A 7 9.09 -2.54 12.92
CA PHE A 7 8.90 -3.71 12.04
C PHE A 7 7.89 -3.44 10.94
N SER A 8 6.75 -2.84 11.24
CA SER A 8 5.69 -2.57 10.30
C SER A 8 6.15 -1.64 9.18
N TYR A 9 6.68 -0.48 9.55
CA TYR A 9 7.18 0.48 8.57
C TYR A 9 8.52 0.03 7.96
N GLY A 10 9.33 -0.76 8.65
CA GLY A 10 10.51 -1.42 8.09
C GLY A 10 10.16 -2.36 6.95
N ALA A 11 9.12 -3.17 7.11
CA ALA A 11 8.60 -4.03 6.05
C ALA A 11 8.13 -3.21 4.83
N ALA A 12 7.38 -2.12 5.06
CA ALA A 12 6.96 -1.22 3.98
C ALA A 12 8.18 -0.58 3.28
N ALA A 13 9.18 -0.13 4.04
CA ALA A 13 10.41 0.47 3.50
C ALA A 13 11.15 -0.50 2.57
N ILE A 14 11.31 -1.75 2.99
CA ILE A 14 11.94 -2.80 2.17
C ILE A 14 11.13 -3.04 0.91
N CYS A 15 9.81 -3.23 1.03
CA CYS A 15 8.95 -3.51 -0.11
C CYS A 15 8.95 -2.37 -1.14
N PHE A 16 8.79 -1.12 -0.71
CA PHE A 16 8.81 0.03 -1.62
C PHE A 16 10.22 0.28 -2.21
N SER A 17 11.29 0.06 -1.45
CA SER A 17 12.66 0.18 -1.97
C SER A 17 12.93 -0.86 -3.04
N LEU A 18 12.56 -2.12 -2.82
CA LEU A 18 12.68 -3.18 -3.82
C LEU A 18 11.86 -2.86 -5.08
N LEU A 19 10.62 -2.41 -4.91
CA LEU A 19 9.78 -2.00 -6.03
C LEU A 19 10.41 -0.83 -6.79
N THR A 20 10.95 0.15 -6.10
CA THR A 20 11.65 1.30 -6.71
C THR A 20 12.83 0.85 -7.57
N VAL A 21 13.68 -0.03 -7.04
CA VAL A 21 14.83 -0.58 -7.79
C VAL A 21 14.34 -1.33 -9.03
N LEU A 22 13.33 -2.19 -8.90
CA LEU A 22 12.74 -2.91 -10.02
C LEU A 22 12.16 -1.97 -11.09
N LEU A 23 11.49 -0.91 -10.68
CA LEU A 23 10.93 0.08 -11.60
C LEU A 23 12.03 0.89 -12.30
N LEU A 24 13.06 1.33 -11.57
CA LEU A 24 14.19 2.10 -12.14
C LEU A 24 14.99 1.30 -13.17
N THR A 25 15.27 0.02 -12.89
CA THR A 25 16.00 -0.85 -13.81
C THR A 25 15.22 -1.18 -15.08
N SER A 26 13.91 -1.04 -15.03
CA SER A 26 13.00 -1.41 -16.11
C SER A 26 12.39 -0.20 -16.83
N TRP A 27 12.68 1.02 -16.36
CA TRP A 27 12.06 2.23 -16.87
C TRP A 27 12.63 2.64 -18.24
N LYS A 28 11.74 2.86 -19.20
CA LYS A 28 12.07 3.26 -20.58
C LYS A 28 11.75 4.73 -20.89
N GLY A 29 11.76 5.60 -19.89
CA GLY A 29 11.62 7.06 -20.06
C GLY A 29 10.21 7.59 -20.23
N ARG A 30 9.15 6.78 -20.05
CA ARG A 30 7.75 7.26 -20.12
C ARG A 30 7.35 7.97 -18.84
N LEU A 31 6.56 9.05 -18.98
CA LEU A 31 6.12 9.90 -17.87
C LEU A 31 5.39 9.13 -16.77
N GLN A 32 4.46 8.24 -17.12
CA GLN A 32 3.69 7.46 -16.16
C GLN A 32 4.57 6.53 -15.31
N GLY A 33 5.55 5.87 -15.95
CA GLY A 33 6.54 5.06 -15.24
C GLY A 33 7.39 5.89 -14.29
N GLY A 34 7.82 7.08 -14.71
CA GLY A 34 8.57 8.01 -13.87
C GLY A 34 7.77 8.50 -12.66
N LEU A 35 6.48 8.85 -12.85
CA LEU A 35 5.60 9.25 -11.74
C LEU A 35 5.38 8.11 -10.75
N LEU A 36 5.25 6.87 -11.23
CA LEU A 36 5.15 5.70 -10.35
C LEU A 36 6.44 5.50 -9.55
N VAL A 37 7.61 5.65 -10.18
CA VAL A 37 8.91 5.61 -9.48
C VAL A 37 8.97 6.66 -8.38
N VAL A 38 8.60 7.91 -8.67
CA VAL A 38 8.58 8.99 -7.67
C VAL A 38 7.66 8.65 -6.51
N ALA A 39 6.46 8.14 -6.77
CA ALA A 39 5.52 7.73 -5.72
C ALA A 39 6.09 6.60 -4.85
N CYS A 40 6.78 5.62 -5.45
CA CYS A 40 7.43 4.54 -4.72
C CYS A 40 8.63 5.02 -3.89
N VAL A 41 9.48 5.92 -4.43
CA VAL A 41 10.60 6.53 -3.70
C VAL A 41 10.10 7.27 -2.48
N LEU A 42 9.10 8.15 -2.64
CA LEU A 42 8.53 8.91 -1.53
C LEU A 42 7.87 8.00 -0.49
N SER A 43 7.25 6.90 -0.93
CA SER A 43 6.70 5.90 -0.01
C SER A 43 7.81 5.16 0.76
N ALA A 44 8.94 4.86 0.12
CA ALA A 44 10.09 4.26 0.79
C ALA A 44 10.69 5.23 1.82
N VAL A 45 10.92 6.50 1.45
CA VAL A 45 11.44 7.54 2.37
C VAL A 45 10.51 7.74 3.56
N TRP A 46 9.19 7.80 3.32
CA TRP A 46 8.18 7.88 4.36
C TRP A 46 8.25 6.69 5.33
N ALA A 47 8.32 5.48 4.80
CA ALA A 47 8.37 4.27 5.61
C ALA A 47 9.69 4.18 6.41
N ILE A 48 10.83 4.57 5.81
CA ILE A 48 12.12 4.64 6.50
C ILE A 48 12.08 5.64 7.66
N ALA A 49 11.51 6.82 7.45
CA ALA A 49 11.41 7.85 8.49
C ALA A 49 10.58 7.37 9.69
N LEU A 50 9.47 6.67 9.44
CA LEU A 50 8.61 6.12 10.50
C LEU A 50 9.25 4.90 11.18
N ALA A 51 9.93 4.03 10.44
CA ALA A 51 10.68 2.91 11.01
C ALA A 51 11.82 3.40 11.92
N ALA A 52 12.60 4.39 11.46
CA ALA A 52 13.67 5.01 12.24
C ALA A 52 13.14 5.61 13.56
N ARG A 53 11.98 6.28 13.48
CA ARG A 53 11.30 6.82 14.66
C ARG A 53 10.85 5.70 15.61
N GLY A 54 10.35 4.57 15.09
CA GLY A 54 10.02 3.38 15.87
C GLY A 54 11.23 2.81 16.63
N LEU A 55 12.42 2.89 16.03
CA LEU A 55 13.69 2.49 16.65
C LEU A 55 14.23 3.50 17.67
N GLY A 56 13.57 4.65 17.85
CA GLY A 56 13.99 5.69 18.79
C GLY A 56 14.91 6.75 18.20
N VAL A 57 15.12 6.76 16.87
CA VAL A 57 15.86 7.84 16.20
C VAL A 57 15.03 9.12 16.25
N SER A 58 15.64 10.24 16.56
CA SER A 58 15.00 11.56 16.67
C SER A 58 14.67 12.12 15.29
N VAL A 59 13.58 11.65 14.67
CA VAL A 59 13.03 12.23 13.45
C VAL A 59 11.96 13.25 13.83
N SER A 60 12.06 14.48 13.35
CA SER A 60 11.09 15.53 13.70
C SER A 60 9.68 15.20 13.17
N LEU A 61 8.65 15.57 13.92
CA LEU A 61 7.26 15.40 13.46
C LEU A 61 6.98 16.19 12.18
N ASN A 62 7.61 17.35 12.02
CA ASN A 62 7.47 18.17 10.82
C ASN A 62 8.03 17.46 9.58
N SER A 63 9.18 16.76 9.71
CA SER A 63 9.75 15.98 8.63
C SER A 63 8.86 14.79 8.23
N VAL A 64 8.32 14.07 9.22
CA VAL A 64 7.37 12.97 8.98
C VAL A 64 6.14 13.49 8.25
N PHE A 65 5.58 14.60 8.71
CA PHE A 65 4.42 15.19 8.09
C PHE A 65 4.69 15.68 6.64
N LEU A 66 5.83 16.31 6.42
CA LEU A 66 6.22 16.74 5.08
C LEU A 66 6.27 15.55 4.11
N VAL A 67 6.94 14.48 4.51
CA VAL A 67 7.06 13.29 3.66
C VAL A 67 5.71 12.59 3.46
N GLU A 68 4.82 12.61 4.46
CA GLU A 68 3.44 12.12 4.36
C GLU A 68 2.66 12.86 3.26
N VAL A 69 2.70 14.20 3.29
CA VAL A 69 2.00 15.05 2.30
C VAL A 69 2.59 14.83 0.90
N LEU A 70 3.93 14.81 0.78
CA LEU A 70 4.62 14.60 -0.50
C LEU A 70 4.31 13.21 -1.09
N ARG A 71 4.32 12.15 -0.27
CA ARG A 71 3.96 10.79 -0.67
C ARG A 71 2.54 10.75 -1.24
N THR A 72 1.58 11.28 -0.48
CA THR A 72 0.17 11.26 -0.87
C THR A 72 -0.07 12.06 -2.14
N ALA A 73 0.54 13.24 -2.25
CA ALA A 73 0.50 14.05 -3.47
C ALA A 73 1.10 13.30 -4.68
N ALA A 74 2.23 12.60 -4.52
CA ALA A 74 2.85 11.84 -5.61
C ALA A 74 1.92 10.72 -6.12
N TRP A 75 1.25 10.00 -5.23
CA TRP A 75 0.25 9.00 -5.63
C TRP A 75 -0.94 9.63 -6.35
N LEU A 76 -1.47 10.77 -5.87
CA LEU A 76 -2.57 11.47 -6.53
C LEU A 76 -2.15 12.01 -7.91
N ILE A 77 -0.95 12.56 -8.05
CA ILE A 77 -0.40 13.02 -9.33
C ILE A 77 -0.28 11.84 -10.31
N PHE A 78 0.25 10.71 -9.86
CA PHE A 78 0.36 9.50 -10.69
C PHE A 78 -1.01 9.02 -11.16
N VAL A 79 -1.99 8.89 -10.25
CA VAL A 79 -3.35 8.44 -10.60
C VAL A 79 -4.04 9.44 -11.52
N THR A 80 -3.84 10.75 -11.32
CA THR A 80 -4.40 11.78 -12.20
C THR A 80 -3.80 11.75 -13.61
N ALA A 81 -2.49 11.51 -13.72
CA ALA A 81 -1.82 11.32 -15.01
C ALA A 81 -2.32 10.06 -15.73
N LEU A 82 -2.56 8.98 -14.97
CA LEU A 82 -3.18 7.76 -15.50
C LEU A 82 -4.62 8.01 -15.95
N ALA A 83 -5.43 8.72 -15.16
CA ALA A 83 -6.78 9.11 -15.50
C ALA A 83 -6.82 9.97 -16.79
N ALA A 84 -5.83 10.85 -16.98
CA ALA A 84 -5.69 11.66 -18.18
C ALA A 84 -5.47 10.81 -19.44
N SER A 85 -4.64 9.78 -19.35
CA SER A 85 -4.35 8.89 -20.48
C SER A 85 -5.54 7.98 -20.87
N LEU A 86 -6.45 7.73 -19.94
CA LEU A 86 -7.63 6.90 -20.15
C LEU A 86 -8.87 7.71 -20.58
N GLY A 87 -8.76 9.03 -20.72
CA GLY A 87 -9.86 9.88 -21.16
C GLY A 87 -10.87 10.24 -20.07
N VAL A 88 -10.52 10.15 -18.79
CA VAL A 88 -11.36 10.64 -17.68
C VAL A 88 -11.67 12.12 -17.88
N SER A 89 -12.85 12.56 -17.47
CA SER A 89 -13.37 13.90 -17.70
C SER A 89 -12.38 15.00 -17.26
N LYS A 90 -12.35 16.13 -17.99
CA LYS A 90 -11.49 17.27 -17.65
C LYS A 90 -11.82 17.84 -16.27
N VAL A 91 -13.10 17.86 -15.90
CA VAL A 91 -13.57 18.38 -14.61
C VAL A 91 -13.03 17.53 -13.45
N THR A 92 -13.15 16.20 -13.55
CA THR A 92 -12.62 15.28 -12.52
C THR A 92 -11.11 15.44 -12.33
N ARG A 93 -10.37 15.56 -13.45
CA ARG A 93 -8.92 15.77 -13.40
C ARG A 93 -8.54 17.12 -12.81
N TRP A 94 -9.29 18.18 -13.15
CA TRP A 94 -9.07 19.51 -12.59
C TRP A 94 -9.31 19.54 -11.08
N LEU A 95 -10.41 18.93 -10.62
CA LEU A 95 -10.69 18.78 -9.18
C LEU A 95 -9.60 18.02 -8.46
N ALA A 96 -9.07 16.95 -9.07
CA ALA A 96 -7.96 16.19 -8.52
C ALA A 96 -6.67 17.02 -8.46
N HIS A 97 -6.36 17.79 -9.52
CA HIS A 97 -5.20 18.70 -9.48
C HIS A 97 -5.37 19.79 -8.42
N ALA A 98 -6.55 20.37 -8.28
CA ALA A 98 -6.83 21.35 -7.25
C ALA A 98 -6.66 20.74 -5.84
N SER A 99 -7.17 19.54 -5.60
CA SER A 99 -7.12 18.90 -4.29
C SER A 99 -5.69 18.62 -3.82
N TRP A 100 -4.83 18.01 -4.64
CA TRP A 100 -3.44 17.75 -4.21
C TRP A 100 -2.63 19.03 -4.12
N ALA A 101 -2.86 20.03 -4.99
CA ALA A 101 -2.16 21.31 -4.93
C ALA A 101 -2.55 22.09 -3.66
N VAL A 102 -3.83 22.16 -3.33
CA VAL A 102 -4.31 22.78 -2.08
C VAL A 102 -3.72 22.04 -0.87
N SER A 103 -3.73 20.71 -0.89
CA SER A 103 -3.18 19.92 0.23
C SER A 103 -1.67 20.13 0.41
N LEU A 104 -0.91 20.25 -0.68
CA LEU A 104 0.51 20.60 -0.60
C LEU A 104 0.73 21.99 0.00
N ILE A 105 0.00 22.99 -0.51
CA ILE A 105 0.14 24.37 -0.02
C ILE A 105 -0.24 24.45 1.46
N VAL A 106 -1.41 23.90 1.83
CA VAL A 106 -1.87 23.87 3.22
C VAL A 106 -0.87 23.10 4.09
N GLY A 107 -0.38 21.95 3.63
CA GLY A 107 0.61 21.15 4.35
C GLY A 107 1.90 21.93 4.63
N ILE A 108 2.44 22.63 3.63
CA ILE A 108 3.65 23.47 3.79
C ILE A 108 3.38 24.62 4.77
N VAL A 109 2.26 25.33 4.62
CA VAL A 109 1.87 26.43 5.52
C VAL A 109 1.76 25.92 6.95
N LEU A 110 1.12 24.78 7.18
CA LEU A 110 0.97 24.20 8.51
C LEU A 110 2.32 23.80 9.13
N ILE A 111 3.25 23.27 8.34
CA ILE A 111 4.61 22.97 8.79
C ILE A 111 5.31 24.25 9.26
N VAL A 112 5.22 25.32 8.49
CA VAL A 112 5.82 26.61 8.83
C VAL A 112 5.20 27.19 10.09
N LEU A 113 3.87 27.22 10.20
CA LEU A 113 3.17 27.72 11.39
C LEU A 113 3.52 26.93 12.64
N ARG A 114 3.56 25.60 12.52
CA ARG A 114 3.96 24.72 13.61
C ARG A 114 5.41 24.92 14.04
N SER A 115 6.33 25.14 13.11
CA SER A 115 7.74 25.40 13.43
C SER A 115 7.95 26.71 14.20
N GLN A 116 7.02 27.66 14.05
CA GLN A 116 6.99 28.92 14.79
C GLN A 116 6.21 28.82 16.13
N GLY A 117 5.73 27.64 16.50
CA GLY A 117 4.95 27.44 17.73
C GLY A 117 3.49 27.90 17.65
N LEU A 118 3.03 28.30 16.46
CA LEU A 118 1.68 28.82 16.23
C LEU A 118 0.70 27.66 15.95
N LEU A 119 -0.56 27.80 16.38
CA LEU A 119 -1.70 26.95 16.01
C LEU A 119 -1.49 25.44 16.26
N GLN A 120 -0.78 25.04 17.31
CA GLN A 120 -0.43 23.63 17.56
C GLN A 120 -1.65 22.68 17.59
N GLU A 121 -2.74 23.08 18.23
CA GLU A 121 -3.98 22.27 18.29
C GLU A 121 -4.73 22.26 16.96
N THR A 122 -4.85 23.41 16.31
CA THR A 122 -5.55 23.55 15.02
C THR A 122 -4.84 22.77 13.91
N VAL A 123 -3.50 22.71 13.92
CA VAL A 123 -2.70 21.96 12.95
C VAL A 123 -3.09 20.49 12.94
N GLY A 124 -3.27 19.87 14.12
CA GLY A 124 -3.66 18.46 14.22
C GLY A 124 -5.00 18.16 13.52
N VAL A 125 -6.01 18.98 13.79
CA VAL A 125 -7.34 18.83 13.19
C VAL A 125 -7.31 19.03 11.66
N VAL A 126 -6.60 20.05 11.19
CA VAL A 126 -6.48 20.32 9.74
C VAL A 126 -5.72 19.20 9.02
N MET A 127 -4.70 18.63 9.64
CA MET A 127 -3.99 17.45 9.11
C MET A 127 -4.91 16.24 8.98
N ILE A 128 -5.75 15.96 9.97
CA ILE A 128 -6.69 14.85 9.96
C ILE A 128 -7.73 15.06 8.84
N ILE A 129 -8.32 16.25 8.75
CA ILE A 129 -9.29 16.59 7.70
C ILE A 129 -8.63 16.50 6.31
N GLY A 130 -7.40 16.98 6.18
CA GLY A 130 -6.61 16.84 4.95
C GLY A 130 -6.41 15.40 4.54
N GLY A 131 -6.06 14.52 5.49
CA GLY A 131 -5.91 13.09 5.28
C GLY A 131 -7.21 12.41 4.81
N ILE A 132 -8.34 12.73 5.46
CA ILE A 132 -9.67 12.25 5.05
C ILE A 132 -9.98 12.70 3.61
N SER A 133 -9.80 13.99 3.31
CA SER A 133 -10.09 14.57 2.01
C SER A 133 -9.26 13.94 0.91
N MET A 134 -7.95 13.75 1.14
CA MET A 134 -7.05 13.12 0.17
C MET A 134 -7.36 11.63 -0.03
N GLY A 135 -7.69 10.90 1.04
CA GLY A 135 -8.14 9.51 0.95
C GLY A 135 -9.39 9.38 0.08
N LEU A 136 -10.38 10.23 0.31
CA LEU A 136 -11.63 10.24 -0.46
C LEU A 136 -11.40 10.58 -1.94
N VAL A 137 -10.63 11.63 -2.23
CA VAL A 137 -10.28 12.03 -3.61
C VAL A 137 -9.51 10.91 -4.30
N GLY A 138 -8.57 10.25 -3.62
CA GLY A 138 -7.84 9.12 -4.15
C GLY A 138 -8.75 7.95 -4.55
N LEU A 139 -9.72 7.60 -3.69
CA LEU A 139 -10.70 6.55 -3.97
C LEU A 139 -11.60 6.90 -5.16
N ILE A 140 -12.10 8.13 -5.23
CA ILE A 140 -12.92 8.61 -6.36
C ILE A 140 -12.13 8.53 -7.66
N LEU A 141 -10.88 8.97 -7.67
CA LEU A 141 -10.03 8.92 -8.86
C LEU A 141 -9.76 7.49 -9.32
N ILE A 142 -9.46 6.58 -8.41
CA ILE A 142 -9.22 5.18 -8.73
C ILE A 142 -10.49 4.51 -9.29
N GLU A 143 -11.64 4.82 -8.72
CA GLU A 143 -12.93 4.33 -9.23
C GLU A 143 -13.16 4.83 -10.67
N GLN A 144 -12.92 6.11 -10.94
CA GLN A 144 -13.06 6.68 -12.28
C GLN A 144 -12.07 6.03 -13.27
N VAL A 145 -10.81 5.84 -12.87
CA VAL A 145 -9.79 5.16 -13.69
C VAL A 145 -10.25 3.75 -14.06
N TYR A 146 -10.74 2.98 -13.09
CA TYR A 146 -11.18 1.61 -13.33
C TYR A 146 -12.44 1.54 -14.21
N ARG A 147 -13.39 2.47 -14.01
CA ARG A 147 -14.65 2.53 -14.75
C ARG A 147 -14.45 2.89 -16.23
N VAL A 148 -13.58 3.87 -16.50
CA VAL A 148 -13.32 4.36 -17.88
C VAL A 148 -12.35 3.45 -18.64
N ALA A 149 -11.59 2.61 -17.94
CA ALA A 149 -10.61 1.74 -18.56
C ALA A 149 -11.23 0.80 -19.61
N PRO A 150 -10.62 0.67 -20.82
CA PRO A 150 -11.03 -0.28 -21.84
C PRO A 150 -11.00 -1.73 -21.30
N ALA A 151 -11.90 -2.59 -21.80
CA ALA A 151 -12.02 -3.98 -21.32
C ALA A 151 -10.69 -4.76 -21.39
N GLU A 152 -9.88 -4.50 -22.41
CA GLU A 152 -8.58 -5.13 -22.62
C GLU A 152 -7.54 -4.75 -21.54
N SER A 153 -7.58 -3.51 -21.06
CA SER A 153 -6.64 -3.00 -20.05
C SER A 153 -7.13 -3.17 -18.61
N ARG A 154 -8.43 -3.40 -18.40
CA ARG A 154 -9.02 -3.58 -17.05
C ARG A 154 -8.34 -4.66 -16.25
N TRP A 155 -7.96 -5.77 -16.91
CA TRP A 155 -7.31 -6.88 -16.24
C TRP A 155 -5.91 -6.51 -15.71
N ALA A 156 -5.17 -5.69 -16.44
CA ALA A 156 -3.87 -5.18 -15.99
C ALA A 156 -4.02 -4.12 -14.90
N LEU A 157 -5.01 -3.22 -15.04
CA LEU A 157 -5.26 -2.11 -14.11
C LEU A 157 -5.90 -2.55 -12.80
N LYS A 158 -6.64 -3.67 -12.80
CA LYS A 158 -7.35 -4.16 -11.61
C LYS A 158 -6.44 -4.28 -10.38
N PHE A 159 -5.23 -4.79 -10.52
CA PHE A 159 -4.31 -4.94 -9.40
C PHE A 159 -3.73 -3.60 -8.92
N LEU A 160 -3.46 -2.68 -9.85
CA LEU A 160 -3.06 -1.32 -9.51
C LEU A 160 -4.16 -0.61 -8.72
N CYS A 161 -5.38 -0.63 -9.27
CA CYS A 161 -6.53 0.02 -8.65
C CYS A 161 -6.80 -0.57 -7.26
N LEU A 162 -6.72 -1.90 -7.11
CA LEU A 162 -6.91 -2.56 -5.82
C LEU A 162 -5.80 -2.18 -4.82
N GLY A 163 -4.54 -2.15 -5.26
CA GLY A 163 -3.42 -1.75 -4.41
C GLY A 163 -3.54 -0.30 -3.93
N ILE A 164 -3.73 0.64 -4.85
CA ILE A 164 -3.79 2.07 -4.50
C ILE A 164 -5.09 2.39 -3.74
N ALA A 165 -6.24 1.79 -4.13
CA ALA A 165 -7.48 1.94 -3.39
C ALA A 165 -7.34 1.43 -1.95
N GLY A 166 -6.66 0.30 -1.75
CA GLY A 166 -6.38 -0.23 -0.41
C GLY A 166 -5.57 0.75 0.46
N MET A 167 -4.56 1.43 -0.12
CA MET A 167 -3.80 2.47 0.59
C MET A 167 -4.71 3.64 1.01
N PHE A 168 -5.45 4.20 0.06
CA PHE A 168 -6.34 5.35 0.36
C PHE A 168 -7.49 4.97 1.29
N ALA A 169 -8.03 3.76 1.18
CA ALA A 169 -9.07 3.27 2.08
C ALA A 169 -8.54 3.11 3.51
N TYR A 170 -7.32 2.58 3.66
CA TYR A 170 -6.69 2.47 4.97
C TYR A 170 -6.46 3.86 5.60
N ASP A 171 -5.92 4.78 4.82
CA ASP A 171 -5.69 6.16 5.26
C ASP A 171 -7.01 6.87 5.61
N LEU A 172 -8.07 6.66 4.84
CA LEU A 172 -9.40 7.17 5.12
C LEU A 172 -9.95 6.65 6.46
N VAL A 173 -9.83 5.34 6.73
CA VAL A 173 -10.25 4.74 8.00
C VAL A 173 -9.44 5.29 9.17
N LEU A 174 -8.10 5.34 9.04
CA LEU A 174 -7.20 5.86 10.06
C LEU A 174 -7.56 7.31 10.46
N PHE A 175 -7.67 8.20 9.47
CA PHE A 175 -7.92 9.62 9.74
C PHE A 175 -9.37 9.87 10.15
N SER A 176 -10.35 9.12 9.65
CA SER A 176 -11.74 9.20 10.11
C SER A 176 -11.88 8.76 11.56
N HIS A 177 -11.21 7.66 11.94
CA HIS A 177 -11.17 7.21 13.33
C HIS A 177 -10.50 8.26 14.22
N ALA A 178 -9.36 8.82 13.78
CA ALA A 178 -8.66 9.86 14.51
C ALA A 178 -9.50 11.14 14.69
N TYR A 179 -10.32 11.49 13.70
CA TYR A 179 -11.24 12.63 13.80
C TYR A 179 -12.34 12.41 14.85
N VAL A 180 -12.96 11.23 14.83
CA VAL A 180 -14.04 10.89 15.77
C VAL A 180 -13.53 10.72 17.20
N MET A 181 -12.40 10.06 17.39
CA MET A 181 -11.81 9.80 18.71
C MET A 181 -10.94 10.94 19.22
N GLN A 182 -10.73 12.00 18.41
CA GLN A 182 -9.83 13.14 18.73
C GLN A 182 -8.40 12.70 19.09
N SER A 183 -8.01 11.50 18.66
CA SER A 183 -6.70 10.91 18.91
C SER A 183 -6.36 9.87 17.86
N ILE A 184 -5.08 9.74 17.51
CA ILE A 184 -4.61 8.70 16.61
C ILE A 184 -4.45 7.41 17.42
N ASP A 185 -5.21 6.37 17.06
CA ASP A 185 -5.05 5.04 17.63
C ASP A 185 -3.71 4.43 17.21
N GLU A 186 -2.91 4.05 18.21
CA GLU A 186 -1.56 3.54 17.97
C GLU A 186 -1.56 2.19 17.25
N SER A 187 -2.56 1.35 17.45
CA SER A 187 -2.69 0.06 16.81
C SER A 187 -2.98 0.22 15.31
N ILE A 188 -3.91 1.13 14.96
CA ILE A 188 -4.24 1.43 13.56
C ILE A 188 -3.02 2.09 12.90
N TRP A 189 -2.37 3.03 13.58
CA TRP A 189 -1.15 3.67 13.09
C TRP A 189 -0.04 2.65 12.84
N SER A 190 0.24 1.78 13.79
CA SER A 190 1.28 0.76 13.70
C SER A 190 1.02 -0.25 12.57
N THR A 191 -0.23 -0.64 12.36
CA THR A 191 -0.60 -1.62 11.32
C THR A 191 -0.51 -1.05 9.90
N ARG A 192 -0.55 0.27 9.74
CA ARG A 192 -0.50 0.98 8.45
C ARG A 192 0.71 0.60 7.59
N GLY A 193 1.88 0.39 8.22
CA GLY A 193 3.08 -0.05 7.50
C GLY A 193 2.89 -1.42 6.85
N PHE A 194 2.37 -2.40 7.59
CA PHE A 194 2.08 -3.73 7.03
C PHE A 194 1.02 -3.67 5.93
N ALA A 195 -0.04 -2.89 6.11
CA ALA A 195 -1.06 -2.70 5.07
C ALA A 195 -0.44 -2.17 3.77
N ASN A 196 0.42 -1.15 3.86
CA ASN A 196 1.14 -0.63 2.70
C ASN A 196 2.10 -1.66 2.08
N ALA A 197 2.83 -2.43 2.89
CA ALA A 197 3.72 -3.49 2.39
C ALA A 197 2.97 -4.57 1.59
N LEU A 198 1.78 -4.98 2.07
CA LEU A 198 0.95 -5.97 1.40
C LEU A 198 0.42 -5.52 0.02
N LEU A 199 0.30 -4.20 -0.20
CA LEU A 199 -0.21 -3.66 -1.46
C LEU A 199 0.88 -3.51 -2.53
N VAL A 200 2.16 -3.48 -2.14
CA VAL A 200 3.29 -3.35 -3.08
C VAL A 200 3.32 -4.44 -4.15
N PRO A 201 3.12 -5.74 -3.83
CA PRO A 201 3.05 -6.78 -4.86
C PRO A 201 1.96 -6.55 -5.92
N MET A 202 0.82 -5.96 -5.54
CA MET A 202 -0.26 -5.64 -6.48
C MET A 202 0.18 -4.57 -7.48
N VAL A 203 0.86 -3.53 -7.00
CA VAL A 203 1.43 -2.47 -7.85
C VAL A 203 2.51 -3.05 -8.77
N ALA A 204 3.38 -3.94 -8.27
CA ALA A 204 4.41 -4.61 -9.06
C ALA A 204 3.81 -5.46 -10.19
N ILE A 205 2.77 -6.24 -9.91
CA ILE A 205 2.05 -7.04 -10.90
C ILE A 205 1.43 -6.14 -11.98
N ALA A 206 0.81 -5.04 -11.58
CA ALA A 206 0.20 -4.09 -12.51
C ALA A 206 1.25 -3.41 -13.40
N ALA A 207 2.36 -2.99 -12.82
CA ALA A 207 3.47 -2.37 -13.56
C ALA A 207 4.03 -3.33 -14.63
N ARG A 208 4.19 -4.61 -14.29
CA ARG A 208 4.64 -5.63 -15.25
C ARG A 208 3.65 -5.87 -16.39
N ARG A 209 2.35 -5.77 -16.12
CA ARG A 209 1.29 -6.12 -17.07
C ARG A 209 0.89 -4.99 -18.01
N ASN A 210 1.33 -3.77 -17.74
CA ASN A 210 0.97 -2.62 -18.55
C ASN A 210 2.08 -2.26 -19.55
N PRO A 211 1.95 -2.62 -20.84
CA PRO A 211 2.96 -2.32 -21.87
C PRO A 211 3.09 -0.81 -22.13
N HIS A 212 2.06 -0.02 -21.79
CA HIS A 212 2.08 1.43 -21.98
C HIS A 212 2.98 2.16 -20.97
N TRP A 213 3.35 1.51 -19.86
CA TRP A 213 4.28 2.11 -18.90
C TRP A 213 5.74 1.84 -19.26
N SER A 214 6.01 1.05 -20.30
CA SER A 214 7.36 0.62 -20.74
C SER A 214 8.23 0.05 -19.62
N VAL A 215 7.61 -0.66 -18.70
CA VAL A 215 8.32 -1.32 -17.62
C VAL A 215 8.41 -2.80 -17.98
N ASP A 216 9.49 -3.21 -18.63
CA ASP A 216 9.82 -4.63 -18.79
C ASP A 216 10.44 -5.13 -17.48
N ILE A 217 9.61 -5.28 -16.47
CA ILE A 217 10.08 -5.87 -15.21
C ILE A 217 10.36 -7.35 -15.47
N PHE A 218 11.62 -7.72 -15.53
CA PHE A 218 12.03 -9.12 -15.55
C PHE A 218 11.93 -9.66 -14.11
N VAL A 219 10.70 -9.81 -13.63
CA VAL A 219 10.50 -10.46 -12.34
C VAL A 219 10.68 -11.95 -12.56
N SER A 220 11.74 -12.50 -11.97
CA SER A 220 11.97 -13.95 -11.96
C SER A 220 10.69 -14.66 -11.50
N ARG A 221 10.35 -15.78 -12.15
CA ARG A 221 9.19 -16.61 -11.74
C ARG A 221 9.27 -17.01 -10.26
N HIS A 222 10.49 -17.12 -9.73
CA HIS A 222 10.73 -17.37 -8.33
C HIS A 222 10.26 -16.22 -7.43
N VAL A 223 10.56 -14.97 -7.76
CA VAL A 223 10.15 -13.80 -6.97
C VAL A 223 8.62 -13.68 -6.91
N VAL A 224 7.92 -13.87 -8.06
CA VAL A 224 6.45 -13.84 -8.08
C VAL A 224 5.87 -14.98 -7.24
N PHE A 225 6.46 -16.17 -7.30
CA PHE A 225 6.02 -17.30 -6.51
C PHE A 225 6.21 -17.04 -5.00
N TYR A 226 7.41 -16.62 -4.59
CA TYR A 226 7.70 -16.36 -3.18
C TYR A 226 6.90 -15.18 -2.61
N SER A 227 6.69 -14.11 -3.37
CA SER A 227 5.87 -12.98 -2.92
C SER A 227 4.39 -13.38 -2.78
N ALA A 228 3.85 -14.19 -3.70
CA ALA A 228 2.48 -14.70 -3.60
C ALA A 228 2.30 -15.65 -2.40
N VAL A 229 3.29 -16.54 -2.17
CA VAL A 229 3.29 -17.44 -1.00
C VAL A 229 3.40 -16.65 0.29
N LEU A 230 4.28 -15.64 0.36
CA LEU A 230 4.43 -14.79 1.54
C LEU A 230 3.16 -13.99 1.83
N THR A 231 2.52 -13.45 0.79
CA THR A 231 1.25 -12.71 0.92
C THR A 231 0.15 -13.65 1.42
N ALA A 232 0.03 -14.85 0.85
CA ALA A 232 -0.96 -15.84 1.28
C ALA A 232 -0.73 -16.29 2.73
N ALA A 233 0.54 -16.50 3.12
CA ALA A 233 0.91 -16.81 4.48
C ALA A 233 0.59 -15.66 5.45
N GLY A 234 0.85 -14.41 5.05
CA GLY A 234 0.49 -13.23 5.82
C GLY A 234 -1.02 -13.11 6.04
N VAL A 235 -1.82 -13.27 4.99
CA VAL A 235 -3.30 -13.28 5.09
C VAL A 235 -3.79 -14.40 6.01
N TYR A 236 -3.22 -15.60 5.86
CA TYR A 236 -3.55 -16.74 6.72
C TYR A 236 -3.27 -16.42 8.21
N LEU A 237 -2.09 -15.87 8.52
CA LEU A 237 -1.74 -15.50 9.90
C LEU A 237 -2.65 -14.42 10.48
N VAL A 238 -3.07 -13.44 9.67
CA VAL A 238 -4.04 -12.41 10.09
C VAL A 238 -5.38 -13.06 10.44
N VAL A 239 -5.88 -13.96 9.59
CA VAL A 239 -7.16 -14.67 9.84
C VAL A 239 -7.07 -15.49 11.12
N VAL A 240 -5.97 -16.22 11.32
CA VAL A 240 -5.73 -17.01 12.53
C VAL A 240 -5.64 -16.13 13.78
N SER A 241 -4.98 -14.96 13.67
CA SER A 241 -4.86 -14.02 14.78
C SER A 241 -6.22 -13.45 15.19
N VAL A 242 -7.05 -13.08 14.22
CA VAL A 242 -8.43 -12.61 14.47
C VAL A 242 -9.26 -13.71 15.13
N ALA A 243 -9.18 -14.93 14.61
CA ALA A 243 -9.86 -16.08 15.21
C ALA A 243 -9.37 -16.36 16.64
N GLY A 244 -8.05 -16.23 16.89
CA GLY A 244 -7.47 -16.39 18.21
C GLY A 244 -7.96 -15.34 19.21
N VAL A 245 -8.04 -14.07 18.81
CA VAL A 245 -8.60 -12.99 19.64
C VAL A 245 -10.08 -13.27 19.95
N TYR A 246 -10.84 -13.70 18.95
CA TYR A 246 -12.26 -14.05 19.15
C TYR A 246 -12.43 -15.19 20.16
N VAL A 247 -11.67 -16.27 20.02
CA VAL A 247 -11.68 -17.42 20.95
C VAL A 247 -11.29 -17.01 22.36
N ARG A 248 -10.26 -16.17 22.50
CA ARG A 248 -9.85 -15.63 23.80
C ARG A 248 -10.95 -14.80 24.46
N GLN A 249 -11.63 -13.96 23.69
CA GLN A 249 -12.62 -13.02 24.23
C GLN A 249 -13.93 -13.73 24.62
N TYR A 250 -14.33 -14.77 23.88
CA TYR A 250 -15.61 -15.45 24.03
C TYR A 250 -15.50 -16.89 24.56
N GLY A 251 -14.30 -17.45 24.67
CA GLY A 251 -14.05 -18.84 25.08
C GLY A 251 -14.13 -19.11 26.59
N GLY A 252 -14.49 -18.12 27.40
CA GLY A 252 -14.61 -18.27 28.86
C GLY A 252 -13.30 -18.74 29.51
N ALA A 253 -13.36 -19.59 30.53
CA ALA A 253 -12.20 -20.09 31.27
C ALA A 253 -11.17 -20.87 30.41
N TRP A 254 -11.58 -21.38 29.25
CA TRP A 254 -10.73 -22.13 28.32
C TRP A 254 -10.22 -21.28 27.15
N GLY A 255 -10.61 -20.00 27.09
CA GLY A 255 -10.29 -19.12 25.98
C GLY A 255 -8.80 -18.99 25.69
N ASP A 256 -7.98 -18.79 26.73
CA ASP A 256 -6.53 -18.64 26.59
C ASP A 256 -5.86 -19.94 26.09
N VAL A 257 -6.28 -21.10 26.63
CA VAL A 257 -5.79 -22.42 26.20
C VAL A 257 -6.18 -22.71 24.76
N ALA A 258 -7.42 -22.44 24.41
CA ALA A 258 -7.92 -22.64 23.05
C ALA A 258 -7.23 -21.71 22.04
N GLN A 259 -6.93 -20.47 22.42
CA GLN A 259 -6.15 -19.53 21.59
C GLN A 259 -4.75 -20.07 21.31
N VAL A 260 -4.03 -20.51 22.35
CA VAL A 260 -2.66 -21.06 22.19
C VAL A 260 -2.70 -22.30 21.29
N LEU A 261 -3.65 -23.20 21.51
CA LEU A 261 -3.80 -24.40 20.69
C LEU A 261 -4.12 -24.07 19.23
N LEU A 262 -5.01 -23.11 18.99
CA LEU A 262 -5.37 -22.64 17.65
C LEU A 262 -4.16 -22.08 16.92
N VAL A 263 -3.35 -21.22 17.57
CA VAL A 263 -2.13 -20.65 16.99
C VAL A 263 -1.11 -21.76 16.72
N PHE A 264 -0.92 -22.70 17.63
CA PHE A 264 0.00 -23.83 17.46
C PHE A 264 -0.41 -24.69 16.25
N VAL A 265 -1.68 -25.10 16.16
CA VAL A 265 -2.19 -25.89 15.03
C VAL A 265 -2.05 -25.11 13.72
N ALA A 266 -2.31 -23.81 13.74
CA ALA A 266 -2.17 -22.97 12.57
C ALA A 266 -0.72 -22.89 12.09
N VAL A 267 0.24 -22.69 12.98
CA VAL A 267 1.68 -22.65 12.63
C VAL A 267 2.13 -23.99 12.06
N VAL A 268 1.77 -25.11 12.70
CA VAL A 268 2.10 -26.46 12.21
C VAL A 268 1.47 -26.72 10.84
N SER A 269 0.20 -26.34 10.66
CA SER A 269 -0.50 -26.47 9.38
C SER A 269 0.15 -25.64 8.28
N LEU A 270 0.53 -24.38 8.58
CA LEU A 270 1.24 -23.52 7.63
C LEU A 270 2.58 -24.14 7.21
N PHE A 271 3.35 -24.65 8.15
CA PHE A 271 4.62 -25.35 7.87
C PHE A 271 4.39 -26.60 7.00
N GLY A 272 3.39 -27.40 7.32
CA GLY A 272 3.00 -28.57 6.53
C GLY A 272 2.59 -28.20 5.10
N LEU A 273 1.79 -27.18 4.94
CA LEU A 273 1.35 -26.66 3.63
C LEU A 273 2.52 -26.13 2.81
N LEU A 274 3.40 -25.32 3.41
CA LEU A 274 4.58 -24.76 2.74
C LEU A 274 5.62 -25.83 2.37
N SER A 275 5.71 -26.91 3.13
CA SER A 275 6.60 -28.07 2.87
C SER A 275 6.03 -29.01 1.80
N SER A 276 4.73 -28.97 1.54
CA SER A 276 4.07 -29.88 0.59
C SER A 276 4.48 -29.59 -0.86
N GLY A 277 5.16 -30.57 -1.49
CA GLY A 277 5.54 -30.50 -2.90
C GLY A 277 4.33 -30.40 -3.84
N THR A 278 3.23 -31.08 -3.51
CA THR A 278 1.98 -31.07 -4.29
C THR A 278 1.31 -29.68 -4.26
N LEU A 279 1.29 -29.02 -3.09
CA LEU A 279 0.72 -27.68 -2.97
C LEU A 279 1.57 -26.67 -3.74
N ARG A 280 2.90 -26.74 -3.61
CA ARG A 280 3.83 -25.91 -4.39
C ARG A 280 3.63 -26.08 -5.90
N ALA A 281 3.42 -27.31 -6.38
CA ALA A 281 3.13 -27.56 -7.77
C ALA A 281 1.78 -26.96 -8.21
N ARG A 282 0.72 -27.13 -7.42
CA ARG A 282 -0.62 -26.54 -7.70
C ARG A 282 -0.57 -25.02 -7.72
N VAL A 283 0.10 -24.39 -6.75
CA VAL A 283 0.27 -22.94 -6.72
C VAL A 283 1.09 -22.44 -7.91
N LYS A 284 2.14 -23.16 -8.31
CA LYS A 284 2.92 -22.85 -9.54
C LYS A 284 2.04 -22.90 -10.78
N VAL A 285 1.20 -23.95 -10.94
CA VAL A 285 0.29 -24.10 -12.08
C VAL A 285 -0.77 -23.01 -12.08
N PHE A 286 -1.37 -22.71 -10.92
CA PHE A 286 -2.35 -21.65 -10.77
C PHE A 286 -1.77 -20.28 -11.15
N LEU A 287 -0.59 -19.95 -10.63
CA LEU A 287 0.14 -18.73 -10.95
C LEU A 287 0.52 -18.69 -12.44
N ALA A 288 0.98 -19.81 -13.01
CA ALA A 288 1.29 -19.90 -14.42
C ALA A 288 0.05 -19.63 -15.29
N LYS A 289 -1.09 -20.21 -14.94
CA LYS A 289 -2.35 -20.04 -15.68
C LYS A 289 -2.92 -18.63 -15.57
N HIS A 290 -2.81 -17.98 -14.39
CA HIS A 290 -3.44 -16.68 -14.15
C HIS A 290 -2.49 -15.49 -14.32
N PHE A 291 -1.17 -15.71 -14.20
CA PHE A 291 -0.16 -14.66 -14.25
C PHE A 291 0.70 -14.67 -15.52
N TYR A 292 0.76 -15.79 -16.25
CA TYR A 292 1.51 -15.90 -17.49
C TYR A 292 0.53 -16.17 -18.63
N ARG A 293 0.19 -15.15 -19.41
CA ARG A 293 -0.54 -15.31 -20.67
C ARG A 293 0.37 -16.05 -21.64
N ASN A 294 -0.11 -17.18 -22.19
CA ASN A 294 0.59 -18.03 -23.14
C ASN A 294 1.27 -17.22 -24.25
N ARG A 295 2.59 -17.26 -24.29
CA ARG A 295 3.35 -17.19 -25.53
C ARG A 295 3.65 -18.62 -26.00
N TYR A 296 2.62 -19.32 -26.41
CA TYR A 296 2.79 -20.43 -27.35
C TYR A 296 2.14 -19.98 -28.65
N ASP A 297 2.90 -19.21 -29.44
CA ASP A 297 2.69 -19.10 -30.84
C ASP A 297 3.37 -20.34 -31.43
N TYR A 298 2.58 -21.38 -31.70
CA TYR A 298 2.98 -22.46 -32.59
C TYR A 298 2.85 -21.89 -34.00
N ARG A 299 3.95 -21.41 -34.56
CA ARG A 299 4.13 -21.31 -35.99
C ARG A 299 4.74 -22.62 -36.43
N ASP A 300 3.92 -23.47 -37.04
CA ASP A 300 4.35 -24.44 -38.03
C ASP A 300 4.89 -23.74 -39.28
#